data_718acde5b738080518cf5456d626c20a
#
_entry.id   718acde5b738080518cf5456d626c20a
#
_cell.length_a   1.000
_cell.length_b   1.000
_cell.length_c   1.000
_cell.angle_alpha   90.00
_cell.angle_beta   90.00
_cell.angle_gamma   90.00
#
_symmetry.space_group_name_H-M   'P 1'
#
loop_
_entity.id
_entity.type
_entity.pdbx_description
1 polymer ?
#
loop_
_entity_poly.entity_id
_entity_poly.type
_entity_poly.pdbx_seq_one_letter_code
_entity_poly.pdbx_strand_id
1 'polypeptide(L)'
;MIGILGGMGTQAGLDFCNKLAKLNKGKTDQKYPLFVLYNKSNIPGRPENLHRYNKVLKSLLNGCKFLEKNKCKFIVIPCNTAHYWYDDLQKRTGVPIISMPKEVYLHSIKKCKKNSKIGLLATEGTIKTGVYNKFFDKKFKLVYPIRSIQSKNVNKAIRLVKMGRIKNAAKAIKPAVNSLIKMKCKKIILGCTELPIAIFAFKSFQKIKKSKTFLDPNLILANSSMRKYKS
;
A
#
# COMPACT_ATOMS: atom_id res chain seq x y z
N MET A 1 -4.49 -1.65 -21.06
CA MET A 1 -5.29 -2.18 -19.93
C MET A 1 -4.37 -2.32 -18.71
N ILE A 2 -4.87 -2.00 -17.51
CA ILE A 2 -4.14 -2.10 -16.23
C ILE A 2 -4.38 -3.48 -15.62
N GLY A 3 -3.33 -4.21 -15.26
CA GLY A 3 -3.43 -5.44 -14.46
C GLY A 3 -3.32 -5.14 -12.97
N ILE A 4 -4.29 -5.58 -12.18
CA ILE A 4 -4.30 -5.39 -10.72
C ILE A 4 -4.24 -6.76 -10.05
N LEU A 5 -3.09 -7.09 -9.43
CA LEU A 5 -2.95 -8.32 -8.65
C LEU A 5 -3.42 -8.07 -7.21
N GLY A 6 -4.68 -8.38 -6.96
CA GLY A 6 -5.36 -8.28 -5.66
C GLY A 6 -5.30 -9.57 -4.83
N GLY A 7 -6.18 -9.66 -3.82
CA GLY A 7 -6.32 -10.83 -2.95
C GLY A 7 -5.38 -10.83 -1.74
N MET A 8 -4.70 -9.74 -1.46
CA MET A 8 -3.68 -9.63 -0.41
C MET A 8 -3.88 -8.49 0.63
N GLY A 9 -5.04 -7.98 1.11
CA GLY A 9 -6.34 -8.63 1.03
C GLY A 9 -7.26 -8.14 -0.10
N THR A 10 -8.40 -8.79 -0.13
CA THR A 10 -9.46 -8.49 -1.09
C THR A 10 -9.95 -7.06 -0.98
N GLN A 11 -10.26 -6.58 0.23
CA GLN A 11 -10.71 -5.20 0.47
C GLN A 11 -9.70 -4.14 0.00
N ALA A 12 -8.41 -4.43 0.11
CA ALA A 12 -7.36 -3.53 -0.38
C ALA A 12 -7.35 -3.42 -1.92
N GLY A 13 -7.59 -4.53 -2.61
CA GLY A 13 -7.74 -4.54 -4.08
C GLY A 13 -8.97 -3.77 -4.53
N LEU A 14 -10.12 -3.98 -3.88
CA LEU A 14 -11.36 -3.25 -4.16
C LEU A 14 -11.22 -1.75 -3.86
N ASP A 15 -10.61 -1.38 -2.73
CA ASP A 15 -10.30 0.02 -2.41
C ASP A 15 -9.41 0.68 -3.47
N PHE A 16 -8.42 -0.06 -3.99
CA PHE A 16 -7.59 0.43 -5.09
C PHE A 16 -8.42 0.71 -6.35
N CYS A 17 -9.28 -0.22 -6.77
CA CYS A 17 -10.17 -0.04 -7.93
C CYS A 17 -11.10 1.17 -7.73
N ASN A 18 -11.69 1.32 -6.55
CA ASN A 18 -12.51 2.48 -6.21
C ASN A 18 -11.73 3.81 -6.30
N LYS A 19 -10.48 3.83 -5.84
CA LYS A 19 -9.61 5.01 -5.97
C LYS A 19 -9.27 5.30 -7.42
N LEU A 20 -8.98 4.26 -8.20
CA LEU A 20 -8.69 4.38 -9.63
C LEU A 20 -9.89 5.00 -10.37
N ALA A 21 -11.10 4.49 -10.14
CA ALA A 21 -12.33 5.02 -10.71
C ALA A 21 -12.58 6.49 -10.31
N LYS A 22 -12.40 6.83 -9.03
CA LYS A 22 -12.59 8.22 -8.54
C LYS A 22 -11.60 9.24 -9.12
N LEU A 23 -10.42 8.80 -9.57
CA LEU A 23 -9.43 9.67 -10.20
C LEU A 23 -9.75 9.99 -11.66
N ASN A 24 -10.59 9.19 -12.28
CA ASN A 24 -11.07 9.42 -13.64
C ASN A 24 -12.45 10.06 -13.59
N LYS A 25 -12.50 11.37 -13.74
CA LYS A 25 -13.76 12.14 -13.78
C LYS A 25 -14.40 12.09 -15.18
N GLY A 26 -14.46 10.90 -15.77
CA GLY A 26 -15.13 10.72 -17.06
C GLY A 26 -16.65 10.94 -16.95
N LYS A 27 -17.24 11.62 -17.96
CA LYS A 27 -18.69 11.80 -18.05
C LYS A 27 -19.42 10.56 -18.60
N THR A 28 -18.68 9.60 -19.14
CA THR A 28 -19.20 8.36 -19.75
C THR A 28 -18.36 7.17 -19.33
N ASP A 29 -18.95 5.97 -19.37
CA ASP A 29 -18.26 4.71 -19.00
C ASP A 29 -17.00 4.45 -19.83
N GLN A 30 -17.04 4.80 -21.12
CA GLN A 30 -15.92 4.60 -22.06
C GLN A 30 -14.68 5.43 -21.73
N LYS A 31 -14.81 6.43 -20.88
CA LYS A 31 -13.66 7.26 -20.41
C LYS A 31 -12.95 6.69 -19.19
N TYR A 32 -13.50 5.64 -18.57
CA TYR A 32 -12.80 4.97 -17.47
C TYR A 32 -11.64 4.11 -17.98
N PRO A 33 -10.56 3.94 -17.19
CA PRO A 33 -9.45 3.10 -17.59
C PRO A 33 -9.87 1.65 -17.66
N LEU A 34 -9.47 0.95 -18.71
CA LEU A 34 -9.64 -0.50 -18.80
C LEU A 34 -8.71 -1.17 -17.79
N PHE A 35 -9.24 -2.01 -16.90
CA PHE A 35 -8.46 -2.78 -15.94
C PHE A 35 -9.04 -4.18 -15.70
N VAL A 36 -8.16 -5.08 -15.29
CA VAL A 36 -8.51 -6.41 -14.77
C VAL A 36 -8.07 -6.47 -13.31
N LEU A 37 -8.99 -6.75 -12.39
CA LEU A 37 -8.68 -7.13 -11.01
C LEU A 37 -8.65 -8.65 -10.90
N TYR A 38 -7.45 -9.22 -10.80
CA TYR A 38 -7.30 -10.63 -10.42
C TYR A 38 -7.20 -10.75 -8.90
N ASN A 39 -8.33 -11.01 -8.24
CA ASN A 39 -8.38 -11.19 -6.79
C ASN A 39 -7.92 -12.59 -6.40
N LYS A 40 -6.60 -12.82 -6.42
CA LYS A 40 -5.95 -14.10 -6.09
C LYS A 40 -5.80 -14.26 -4.58
N SER A 41 -6.90 -14.60 -3.88
CA SER A 41 -6.95 -14.67 -2.41
C SER A 41 -6.16 -15.85 -1.81
N ASN A 42 -5.79 -16.84 -2.62
CA ASN A 42 -5.01 -18.01 -2.21
C ASN A 42 -3.49 -17.78 -2.21
N ILE A 43 -3.01 -16.55 -2.42
CA ILE A 43 -1.58 -16.21 -2.20
C ILE A 43 -1.30 -16.33 -0.69
N PRO A 44 -0.25 -17.10 -0.27
CA PRO A 44 0.07 -17.28 1.14
C PRO A 44 0.27 -15.93 1.87
N GLY A 45 -0.11 -15.85 3.14
CA GLY A 45 0.08 -14.66 3.98
C GLY A 45 1.53 -14.16 3.91
N ARG A 46 1.75 -12.90 3.50
CA ARG A 46 3.10 -12.36 3.25
C ARG A 46 3.90 -12.18 4.53
N PRO A 47 3.37 -11.53 5.61
CA PRO A 47 4.14 -11.38 6.85
C PRO A 47 4.53 -12.71 7.49
N GLU A 48 3.63 -13.68 7.44
CA GLU A 48 3.79 -14.99 8.11
C GLU A 48 4.69 -15.95 7.30
N ASN A 49 4.88 -15.70 6.00
CA ASN A 49 5.59 -16.61 5.11
C ASN A 49 6.86 -15.99 4.49
N LEU A 50 7.49 -15.02 5.13
CA LEU A 50 8.76 -14.46 4.66
C LEU A 50 9.85 -15.54 4.52
N HIS A 51 9.88 -16.51 5.45
CA HIS A 51 10.80 -17.66 5.41
C HIS A 51 10.50 -18.65 4.29
N ARG A 52 9.30 -18.63 3.72
CA ARG A 52 8.89 -19.46 2.57
C ARG A 52 8.94 -18.66 1.27
N TYR A 53 10.05 -17.96 1.05
CA TYR A 53 10.25 -16.99 -0.03
C TYR A 53 9.77 -17.52 -1.38
N ASN A 54 10.28 -18.67 -1.81
CA ASN A 54 9.97 -19.26 -3.12
C ASN A 54 8.49 -19.64 -3.28
N LYS A 55 7.83 -20.10 -2.21
CA LYS A 55 6.39 -20.43 -2.25
C LYS A 55 5.54 -19.19 -2.52
N VAL A 56 5.83 -18.10 -1.84
CA VAL A 56 5.12 -16.83 -2.05
C VAL A 56 5.45 -16.25 -3.41
N LEU A 57 6.74 -16.23 -3.81
CA LEU A 57 7.19 -15.77 -5.11
C LEU A 57 6.49 -16.49 -6.26
N LYS A 58 6.44 -17.84 -6.23
CA LYS A 58 5.74 -18.66 -7.24
C LYS A 58 4.27 -18.26 -7.36
N SER A 59 3.59 -18.08 -6.21
CA SER A 59 2.18 -17.70 -6.19
C SER A 59 1.92 -16.30 -6.74
N LEU A 60 2.78 -15.32 -6.40
CA LEU A 60 2.73 -13.97 -6.95
C LEU A 60 3.02 -13.96 -8.46
N LEU A 61 4.07 -14.67 -8.87
CA LEU A 61 4.46 -14.76 -10.28
C LEU A 61 3.35 -15.36 -11.15
N ASN A 62 2.69 -16.42 -10.68
CA ASN A 62 1.52 -16.98 -11.37
C ASN A 62 0.40 -15.94 -11.55
N GLY A 63 0.20 -15.07 -10.55
CA GLY A 63 -0.76 -13.96 -10.67
C GLY A 63 -0.33 -12.91 -11.69
N CYS A 64 0.95 -12.54 -11.71
CA CYS A 64 1.49 -11.61 -12.70
C CYS A 64 1.40 -12.18 -14.12
N LYS A 65 1.76 -13.47 -14.30
CA LYS A 65 1.68 -14.16 -15.60
C LYS A 65 0.24 -14.28 -16.11
N PHE A 66 -0.73 -14.49 -15.23
CA PHE A 66 -2.15 -14.44 -15.59
C PHE A 66 -2.53 -13.07 -16.19
N LEU A 67 -2.14 -11.98 -15.53
CA LEU A 67 -2.43 -10.63 -16.00
C LEU A 67 -1.69 -10.31 -17.32
N GLU A 68 -0.45 -10.75 -17.46
CA GLU A 68 0.34 -10.62 -18.67
C GLU A 68 -0.34 -11.34 -19.86
N LYS A 69 -0.76 -12.59 -19.68
CA LYS A 69 -1.50 -13.37 -20.69
C LYS A 69 -2.82 -12.70 -21.11
N ASN A 70 -3.47 -11.97 -20.19
CA ASN A 70 -4.67 -11.19 -20.47
C ASN A 70 -4.36 -9.78 -21.03
N LYS A 71 -3.21 -9.60 -21.68
CA LYS A 71 -2.82 -8.39 -22.41
C LYS A 71 -2.81 -7.11 -21.56
N CYS A 72 -2.53 -7.23 -20.25
CA CYS A 72 -2.30 -6.07 -19.41
C CYS A 72 -0.96 -5.42 -19.78
N LYS A 73 -0.95 -4.10 -20.03
CA LYS A 73 0.25 -3.35 -20.44
C LYS A 73 1.23 -3.13 -19.28
N PHE A 74 0.73 -3.13 -18.06
CA PHE A 74 1.53 -3.05 -16.83
C PHE A 74 0.71 -3.60 -15.66
N ILE A 75 1.40 -3.94 -14.57
CA ILE A 75 0.81 -4.54 -13.38
C ILE A 75 1.00 -3.63 -12.17
N VAL A 76 0.00 -3.60 -11.30
CA VAL A 76 0.05 -3.01 -9.97
C VAL A 76 -0.31 -4.05 -8.92
N ILE A 77 0.35 -3.96 -7.76
CA ILE A 77 0.14 -4.88 -6.63
C ILE A 77 -0.25 -4.05 -5.41
N PRO A 78 -1.56 -3.92 -5.08
CA PRO A 78 -2.05 -3.16 -3.93
C PRO A 78 -1.74 -3.87 -2.60
N CYS A 79 -0.46 -4.13 -2.34
CA CYS A 79 0.03 -4.79 -1.13
C CYS A 79 1.47 -4.37 -0.87
N ASN A 80 1.71 -3.67 0.25
CA ASN A 80 3.05 -3.16 0.57
C ASN A 80 4.06 -4.31 0.77
N THR A 81 3.73 -5.32 1.58
CA THR A 81 4.64 -6.44 1.88
C THR A 81 5.00 -7.25 0.64
N ALA A 82 4.11 -7.34 -0.36
CA ALA A 82 4.38 -8.09 -1.60
C ALA A 82 5.56 -7.50 -2.40
N HIS A 83 5.91 -6.24 -2.17
CA HIS A 83 7.06 -5.60 -2.82
C HIS A 83 8.42 -6.10 -2.31
N TYR A 84 8.45 -6.95 -1.28
CA TYR A 84 9.65 -7.72 -0.92
C TYR A 84 10.13 -8.62 -2.06
N TRP A 85 9.22 -9.13 -2.87
CA TRP A 85 9.50 -9.95 -4.04
C TRP A 85 9.57 -9.16 -5.36
N TYR A 86 9.53 -7.83 -5.29
CA TYR A 86 9.40 -6.97 -6.47
C TYR A 86 10.49 -7.21 -7.53
N ASP A 87 11.76 -7.27 -7.13
CA ASP A 87 12.88 -7.39 -8.07
C ASP A 87 12.81 -8.72 -8.84
N ASP A 88 12.49 -9.82 -8.15
CA ASP A 88 12.34 -11.14 -8.78
C ASP A 88 11.07 -11.26 -9.64
N LEU A 89 10.00 -10.62 -9.24
CA LEU A 89 8.78 -10.54 -10.04
C LEU A 89 9.05 -9.76 -11.33
N GLN A 90 9.70 -8.60 -11.25
CA GLN A 90 9.96 -7.76 -12.40
C GLN A 90 10.91 -8.45 -13.38
N LYS A 91 11.94 -9.18 -12.91
CA LYS A 91 12.84 -9.96 -13.77
C LYS A 91 12.14 -11.08 -14.55
N ARG A 92 11.04 -11.61 -14.02
CA ARG A 92 10.34 -12.78 -14.57
C ARG A 92 8.99 -12.44 -15.22
N THR A 93 8.61 -11.16 -15.26
CA THR A 93 7.38 -10.65 -15.87
C THR A 93 7.75 -9.77 -17.06
N GLY A 94 7.16 -10.01 -18.23
CA GLY A 94 7.47 -9.27 -19.46
C GLY A 94 6.85 -7.88 -19.52
N VAL A 95 5.96 -7.55 -18.58
CA VAL A 95 5.34 -6.21 -18.48
C VAL A 95 5.82 -5.47 -17.24
N PRO A 96 5.88 -4.13 -17.26
CA PRO A 96 6.32 -3.35 -16.10
C PRO A 96 5.40 -3.54 -14.89
N ILE A 97 5.99 -3.69 -13.70
CA ILE A 97 5.28 -3.65 -12.42
C ILE A 97 5.55 -2.28 -11.77
N ILE A 98 4.50 -1.53 -11.42
CA ILE A 98 4.68 -0.25 -10.72
C ILE A 98 4.96 -0.52 -9.24
N SER A 99 6.14 -0.10 -8.77
CA SER A 99 6.55 -0.29 -7.38
C SER A 99 5.86 0.72 -6.45
N MET A 100 4.93 0.24 -5.62
CA MET A 100 4.22 1.07 -4.66
C MET A 100 5.16 1.83 -3.69
N PRO A 101 6.18 1.21 -3.04
CA PRO A 101 7.10 1.94 -2.16
C PRO A 101 7.91 3.01 -2.90
N LYS A 102 8.33 2.74 -4.15
CA LYS A 102 9.02 3.72 -4.99
C LYS A 102 8.12 4.92 -5.30
N GLU A 103 6.85 4.70 -5.66
CA GLU A 103 5.92 5.78 -5.94
C GLU A 103 5.62 6.63 -4.70
N VAL A 104 5.52 6.01 -3.52
CA VAL A 104 5.37 6.74 -2.24
C VAL A 104 6.61 7.58 -1.96
N TYR A 105 7.80 7.07 -2.23
CA TYR A 105 9.05 7.83 -2.13
C TYR A 105 9.06 9.02 -3.10
N LEU A 106 8.77 8.81 -4.38
CA LEU A 106 8.72 9.88 -5.40
C LEU A 106 7.67 10.95 -5.06
N HIS A 107 6.56 10.56 -4.45
CA HIS A 107 5.58 11.51 -3.93
C HIS A 107 6.14 12.30 -2.74
N SER A 108 6.87 11.63 -1.83
CA SER A 108 7.41 12.23 -0.61
C SER A 108 8.51 13.25 -0.90
N ILE A 109 9.38 13.02 -1.87
CA ILE A 109 10.44 13.98 -2.24
C ILE A 109 9.90 15.31 -2.77
N LYS A 110 8.69 15.29 -3.34
CA LYS A 110 8.00 16.51 -3.80
C LYS A 110 7.31 17.29 -2.67
N LYS A 111 7.15 16.68 -1.48
CA LYS A 111 6.33 17.22 -0.38
C LYS A 111 7.08 17.42 0.93
N CYS A 112 8.29 16.89 1.06
CA CYS A 112 9.07 16.93 2.29
C CYS A 112 10.52 17.35 2.03
N LYS A 113 11.08 18.11 2.96
CA LYS A 113 12.50 18.48 2.94
C LYS A 113 13.38 17.26 3.26
N LYS A 114 14.62 17.26 2.79
CA LYS A 114 15.65 16.27 3.16
C LYS A 114 15.74 16.15 4.69
N ASN A 115 16.04 14.97 5.20
CA ASN A 115 16.14 14.64 6.62
C ASN A 115 14.82 14.77 7.43
N SER A 116 13.67 15.02 6.78
CA SER A 116 12.38 15.01 7.46
C SER A 116 12.11 13.63 8.07
N LYS A 117 11.54 13.62 9.29
CA LYS A 117 11.01 12.41 9.91
C LYS A 117 9.71 12.01 9.21
N ILE A 118 9.66 10.78 8.70
CA ILE A 118 8.49 10.17 8.06
C ILE A 118 8.09 8.94 8.86
N GLY A 119 6.90 8.96 9.44
CA GLY A 119 6.37 7.83 10.20
C GLY A 119 5.92 6.71 9.25
N LEU A 120 6.12 5.46 9.64
CA LEU A 120 5.62 4.29 8.91
C LEU A 120 4.74 3.43 9.83
N LEU A 121 3.47 3.32 9.49
CA LEU A 121 2.51 2.36 10.08
C LEU A 121 2.33 1.22 9.07
N ALA A 122 2.81 0.03 9.40
CA ALA A 122 2.83 -1.10 8.47
C ALA A 122 2.73 -2.44 9.21
N THR A 123 2.61 -3.54 8.47
CA THR A 123 2.78 -4.88 9.06
C THR A 123 4.22 -5.10 9.48
N GLU A 124 4.45 -5.99 10.45
CA GLU A 124 5.81 -6.40 10.83
C GLU A 124 6.59 -6.95 9.63
N GLY A 125 5.92 -7.67 8.72
CA GLY A 125 6.56 -8.15 7.49
C GLY A 125 7.06 -7.00 6.60
N THR A 126 6.29 -5.93 6.44
CA THR A 126 6.72 -4.75 5.67
C THR A 126 7.91 -4.05 6.33
N ILE A 127 7.93 -3.99 7.67
CA ILE A 127 9.04 -3.39 8.44
C ILE A 127 10.29 -4.26 8.33
N LYS A 128 10.18 -5.57 8.62
CA LYS A 128 11.31 -6.52 8.59
C LYS A 128 11.97 -6.62 7.21
N THR A 129 11.20 -6.55 6.15
CA THR A 129 11.73 -6.64 4.77
C THR A 129 12.34 -5.34 4.24
N GLY A 130 12.18 -4.23 4.94
CA GLY A 130 12.80 -2.95 4.57
C GLY A 130 12.36 -2.40 3.21
N VAL A 131 11.18 -2.78 2.70
CA VAL A 131 10.74 -2.36 1.34
C VAL A 131 10.62 -0.85 1.17
N TYR A 132 10.42 -0.11 2.25
CA TYR A 132 10.47 1.35 2.25
C TYR A 132 11.88 1.89 2.50
N ASN A 133 12.68 1.24 3.36
CA ASN A 133 14.05 1.65 3.70
C ASN A 133 14.91 1.73 2.44
N LYS A 134 14.79 0.76 1.53
CA LYS A 134 15.48 0.73 0.23
C LYS A 134 15.46 2.08 -0.51
N PHE A 135 14.38 2.85 -0.38
CA PHE A 135 14.20 4.15 -1.04
C PHE A 135 14.38 5.33 -0.11
N PHE A 136 13.91 5.25 1.14
CA PHE A 136 13.77 6.38 2.04
C PHE A 136 15.04 6.74 2.79
N ASP A 137 15.86 5.77 3.20
CA ASP A 137 16.99 5.98 4.11
C ASP A 137 18.07 6.95 3.57
N LYS A 138 18.14 7.13 2.24
CA LYS A 138 19.05 8.09 1.60
C LYS A 138 18.63 9.55 1.76
N LYS A 139 17.36 9.83 2.03
CA LYS A 139 16.82 11.21 2.03
C LYS A 139 15.98 11.56 3.24
N PHE A 140 15.39 10.58 3.91
CA PHE A 140 14.46 10.76 5.01
C PHE A 140 14.83 9.88 6.19
N LYS A 141 14.33 10.25 7.41
CA LYS A 141 14.43 9.41 8.60
C LYS A 141 13.11 8.68 8.78
N LEU A 142 13.06 7.37 8.47
CA LEU A 142 11.89 6.55 8.77
C LEU A 142 11.76 6.36 10.29
N VAL A 143 10.55 6.57 10.81
CA VAL A 143 10.24 6.47 12.23
C VAL A 143 9.10 5.46 12.40
N TYR A 144 9.26 4.54 13.32
CA TYR A 144 8.34 3.46 13.61
C TYR A 144 7.75 3.62 15.01
N PRO A 145 6.53 3.14 15.26
CA PRO A 145 6.04 2.98 16.63
C PRO A 145 6.96 2.03 17.42
N ILE A 146 7.05 2.23 18.71
CA ILE A 146 7.75 1.27 19.60
C ILE A 146 7.05 -0.10 19.54
N ARG A 147 7.79 -1.17 19.87
CA ARG A 147 7.32 -2.56 19.71
C ARG A 147 5.97 -2.84 20.36
N SER A 148 5.73 -2.30 21.56
CA SER A 148 4.44 -2.47 22.26
C SER A 148 3.28 -1.82 21.51
N ILE A 149 3.45 -0.61 20.97
CA ILE A 149 2.45 0.09 20.17
C ILE A 149 2.27 -0.61 18.81
N GLN A 150 3.35 -1.07 18.19
CA GLN A 150 3.25 -1.85 16.95
C GLN A 150 2.36 -3.07 17.14
N SER A 151 2.63 -3.89 18.17
CA SER A 151 1.87 -5.12 18.42
C SER A 151 0.44 -4.86 18.88
N LYS A 152 0.25 -4.05 19.94
CA LYS A 152 -1.07 -3.85 20.57
C LYS A 152 -2.00 -2.95 19.75
N ASN A 153 -1.47 -2.10 18.87
CA ASN A 153 -2.26 -1.09 18.16
C ASN A 153 -2.23 -1.27 16.65
N VAL A 154 -1.06 -1.30 16.01
CA VAL A 154 -0.97 -1.37 14.55
C VAL A 154 -1.43 -2.74 14.05
N ASN A 155 -0.85 -3.83 14.56
CA ASN A 155 -1.19 -5.19 14.15
C ASN A 155 -2.66 -5.52 14.47
N LYS A 156 -3.15 -5.08 15.64
CA LYS A 156 -4.57 -5.23 16.04
C LYS A 156 -5.50 -4.50 15.06
N ALA A 157 -5.18 -3.25 14.69
CA ALA A 157 -5.99 -2.48 13.75
C ALA A 157 -6.07 -3.15 12.37
N ILE A 158 -4.93 -3.61 11.84
CA ILE A 158 -4.88 -4.32 10.56
C ILE A 158 -5.75 -5.58 10.60
N ARG A 159 -5.66 -6.38 11.66
CA ARG A 159 -6.48 -7.59 11.84
C ARG A 159 -7.96 -7.25 11.91
N LEU A 160 -8.34 -6.21 12.65
CA LEU A 160 -9.73 -5.78 12.79
C LEU A 160 -10.34 -5.32 11.45
N VAL A 161 -9.57 -4.61 10.60
CA VAL A 161 -10.04 -4.26 9.25
C VAL A 161 -10.32 -5.51 8.42
N LYS A 162 -9.42 -6.50 8.43
CA LYS A 162 -9.61 -7.77 7.71
C LYS A 162 -10.86 -8.53 8.18
N MET A 163 -11.25 -8.34 9.44
CA MET A 163 -12.49 -8.91 10.03
C MET A 163 -13.73 -8.02 9.80
N GLY A 164 -13.64 -6.92 9.04
CA GLY A 164 -14.74 -5.98 8.83
C GLY A 164 -15.06 -5.06 10.01
N ARG A 165 -14.30 -5.15 11.14
CA ARG A 165 -14.54 -4.37 12.36
C ARG A 165 -13.90 -2.97 12.28
N ILE A 166 -14.34 -2.15 11.32
CA ILE A 166 -13.70 -0.88 10.96
C ILE A 166 -13.68 0.15 12.10
N LYS A 167 -14.80 0.31 12.83
CA LYS A 167 -14.87 1.24 13.98
C LYS A 167 -13.86 0.87 15.08
N ASN A 168 -13.70 -0.41 15.37
CA ASN A 168 -12.76 -0.92 16.37
C ASN A 168 -11.30 -0.76 15.88
N ALA A 169 -11.05 -0.98 14.61
CA ALA A 169 -9.75 -0.74 13.99
C ALA A 169 -9.32 0.72 14.11
N ALA A 170 -10.22 1.67 13.86
CA ALA A 170 -9.96 3.09 14.00
C ALA A 170 -9.62 3.51 15.43
N LYS A 171 -10.31 2.93 16.43
CA LYS A 171 -9.96 3.13 17.84
C LYS A 171 -8.57 2.54 18.15
N ALA A 172 -8.29 1.33 17.68
CA ALA A 172 -7.04 0.63 17.94
C ALA A 172 -5.81 1.36 17.37
N ILE A 173 -5.90 1.98 16.17
CA ILE A 173 -4.76 2.64 15.52
C ILE A 173 -4.42 4.02 16.11
N LYS A 174 -5.34 4.65 16.82
CA LYS A 174 -5.19 6.02 17.33
C LYS A 174 -3.91 6.25 18.16
N PRO A 175 -3.54 5.37 19.13
CA PRO A 175 -2.29 5.56 19.89
C PRO A 175 -1.05 5.54 19.00
N ALA A 176 -0.99 4.70 17.97
CA ALA A 176 0.14 4.62 17.05
C ALA A 176 0.27 5.90 16.19
N VAL A 177 -0.84 6.44 15.70
CA VAL A 177 -0.86 7.73 14.99
C VAL A 177 -0.36 8.85 15.90
N ASN A 178 -0.88 8.93 17.13
CA ASN A 178 -0.51 9.96 18.10
C ASN A 178 0.97 9.88 18.48
N SER A 179 1.54 8.67 18.63
CA SER A 179 2.96 8.49 18.94
C SER A 179 3.85 9.08 17.83
N LEU A 180 3.54 8.83 16.56
CA LEU A 180 4.30 9.38 15.44
C LEU A 180 4.16 10.91 15.31
N ILE A 181 2.98 11.45 15.64
CA ILE A 181 2.77 12.92 15.70
C ILE A 181 3.64 13.53 16.82
N LYS A 182 3.65 12.93 18.02
CA LYS A 182 4.52 13.36 19.13
C LYS A 182 6.00 13.31 18.77
N MET A 183 6.42 12.33 17.96
CA MET A 183 7.79 12.23 17.42
C MET A 183 8.08 13.26 16.31
N LYS A 184 7.17 14.21 16.06
CA LYS A 184 7.28 15.27 15.05
C LYS A 184 7.45 14.76 13.61
N CYS A 185 6.82 13.63 13.28
CA CYS A 185 6.80 13.15 11.90
C CYS A 185 6.03 14.10 11.00
N LYS A 186 6.64 14.57 9.91
CA LYS A 186 6.03 15.49 8.93
C LYS A 186 4.95 14.82 8.10
N LYS A 187 5.13 13.52 7.81
CA LYS A 187 4.17 12.65 7.11
C LYS A 187 4.13 11.30 7.81
N ILE A 188 3.03 10.58 7.61
CA ILE A 188 2.83 9.20 8.10
C ILE A 188 2.37 8.35 6.92
N ILE A 189 3.19 7.39 6.53
CA ILE A 189 2.87 6.40 5.51
C ILE A 189 1.95 5.35 6.12
N LEU A 190 0.80 5.13 5.49
CA LEU A 190 -0.13 4.05 5.84
C LEU A 190 0.28 2.77 5.10
N GLY A 191 1.45 2.22 5.47
CA GLY A 191 2.16 1.13 4.80
C GLY A 191 1.52 -0.26 4.96
N CYS A 192 0.25 -0.30 5.31
CA CYS A 192 -0.65 -1.44 5.16
C CYS A 192 -1.95 -0.91 4.55
N THR A 193 -2.41 -1.53 3.48
CA THR A 193 -3.55 -1.06 2.67
C THR A 193 -4.90 -1.11 3.40
N GLU A 194 -4.97 -1.79 4.52
CA GLU A 194 -6.09 -1.79 5.46
C GLU A 194 -6.17 -0.49 6.29
N LEU A 195 -5.04 0.15 6.60
CA LEU A 195 -5.02 1.32 7.49
C LEU A 195 -5.76 2.54 6.95
N PRO A 196 -5.69 2.90 5.66
CA PRO A 196 -6.52 3.95 5.09
C PRO A 196 -8.01 3.72 5.31
N ILE A 197 -8.47 2.46 5.21
CA ILE A 197 -9.88 2.09 5.40
C ILE A 197 -10.34 2.45 6.82
N ALA A 198 -9.55 2.08 7.84
CA ALA A 198 -9.85 2.40 9.23
C ALA A 198 -9.78 3.91 9.52
N ILE A 199 -8.70 4.56 9.08
CA ILE A 199 -8.40 5.96 9.42
C ILE A 199 -9.40 6.90 8.74
N PHE A 200 -9.71 6.68 7.46
CA PHE A 200 -10.58 7.61 6.72
C PHE A 200 -12.07 7.43 6.98
N ALA A 201 -12.47 6.28 7.52
CA ALA A 201 -13.85 6.04 7.95
C ALA A 201 -14.20 6.75 9.28
N PHE A 202 -13.22 7.27 10.04
CA PHE A 202 -13.46 7.75 11.40
C PHE A 202 -13.32 9.27 11.56
N LYS A 203 -14.36 9.91 12.10
CA LYS A 203 -14.41 11.38 12.26
C LYS A 203 -13.23 11.96 13.05
N SER A 204 -12.71 11.24 14.07
CA SER A 204 -11.60 11.72 14.91
C SER A 204 -10.29 11.97 14.14
N PHE A 205 -10.13 11.41 12.94
CA PHE A 205 -8.96 11.64 12.08
C PHE A 205 -9.17 12.74 11.04
N GLN A 206 -10.35 13.38 10.98
CA GLN A 206 -10.66 14.38 9.95
C GLN A 206 -9.72 15.59 10.00
N LYS A 207 -9.37 16.09 11.19
CA LYS A 207 -8.38 17.16 11.36
C LYS A 207 -7.01 16.78 10.75
N ILE A 208 -6.51 15.58 11.06
CA ILE A 208 -5.22 15.08 10.60
C ILE A 208 -5.28 14.81 9.09
N LYS A 209 -6.40 14.31 8.57
CA LYS A 209 -6.63 14.11 7.14
C LYS A 209 -6.59 15.45 6.39
N LYS A 210 -7.27 16.49 6.89
CA LYS A 210 -7.25 17.84 6.30
C LYS A 210 -5.85 18.44 6.24
N SER A 211 -4.97 18.14 7.21
CA SER A 211 -3.57 18.60 7.23
C SER A 211 -2.67 17.90 6.20
N LYS A 212 -3.21 16.95 5.43
CA LYS A 212 -2.47 16.13 4.45
C LYS A 212 -1.27 15.38 5.07
N THR A 213 -1.35 15.06 6.35
CA THR A 213 -0.27 14.34 7.08
C THR A 213 -0.14 12.90 6.62
N PHE A 214 -1.24 12.23 6.28
CA PHE A 214 -1.22 10.84 5.84
C PHE A 214 -0.81 10.71 4.37
N LEU A 215 0.07 9.74 4.11
CA LEU A 215 0.38 9.22 2.78
C LEU A 215 -0.32 7.86 2.63
N ASP A 216 -1.28 7.81 1.72
CA ASP A 216 -1.99 6.58 1.38
C ASP A 216 -1.34 5.92 0.16
N PRO A 217 -0.63 4.78 0.32
CA PRO A 217 0.06 4.12 -0.78
C PRO A 217 -0.87 3.67 -1.91
N ASN A 218 -2.11 3.22 -1.60
CA ASN A 218 -3.09 2.85 -2.62
C ASN A 218 -3.49 4.06 -3.48
N LEU A 219 -3.74 5.22 -2.87
CA LEU A 219 -4.09 6.42 -3.61
C LEU A 219 -2.91 6.93 -4.46
N ILE A 220 -1.69 6.88 -3.91
CA ILE A 220 -0.49 7.27 -4.64
C ILE A 220 -0.25 6.33 -5.83
N LEU A 221 -0.38 5.01 -5.62
CA LEU A 221 -0.25 4.01 -6.67
C LEU A 221 -1.33 4.19 -7.75
N ALA A 222 -2.58 4.48 -7.38
CA ALA A 222 -3.66 4.74 -8.33
C ALA A 222 -3.37 5.98 -9.18
N ASN A 223 -2.86 7.07 -8.59
CA ASN A 223 -2.43 8.25 -9.34
C ASN A 223 -1.29 7.92 -10.33
N SER A 224 -0.32 7.12 -9.92
CA SER A 224 0.79 6.71 -10.78
C SER A 224 0.31 5.80 -11.91
N SER A 225 -0.64 4.91 -11.61
CA SER A 225 -1.29 4.04 -12.62
C SER A 225 -2.03 4.86 -13.67
N MET A 226 -2.76 5.90 -13.26
CA MET A 226 -3.47 6.78 -14.18
C MET A 226 -2.52 7.58 -15.07
N ARG A 227 -1.40 8.07 -14.53
CA ARG A 227 -0.39 8.74 -15.35
C ARG A 227 0.18 7.79 -16.41
N LYS A 228 0.57 6.58 -16.00
CA LYS A 228 1.10 5.56 -16.93
C LYS A 228 0.05 5.05 -17.93
N TYR A 229 -1.22 5.04 -17.58
CA TYR A 229 -2.29 4.63 -18.48
C TYR A 229 -2.57 5.64 -19.60
N LYS A 230 -2.31 6.93 -19.33
CA LYS A 230 -2.53 8.04 -20.27
C LYS A 230 -1.31 8.35 -21.15
N SER A 231 -0.10 7.88 -20.75
CA SER A 231 1.13 7.93 -21.56
C SER A 231 1.14 6.80 -22.58
#